data_d4a6afb57d6bd2924843e0d82e7ac123
#
_entry.id   d4a6afb57d6bd2924843e0d82e7ac123
#
_cell.length_a   1.000
_cell.length_b   1.000
_cell.length_c   1.000
_cell.angle_alpha   90.00
_cell.angle_beta   90.00
_cell.angle_gamma   90.00
#
_symmetry.space_group_name_H-M   'P 1'
#
loop_
_entity.id
_entity.type
_entity.pdbx_description
1 polymer ?
#
loop_
_entity_poly.entity_id
_entity_poly.type
_entity_poly.pdbx_seq_one_letter_code
_entity_poly.pdbx_strand_id
1 'polypeptide(L)'
;MGYTIISGKDFNEARKKIRENKGREIVFTSDDDELNRKVLEKESINVLLINQKGRKDKVKQRDSGFNQVLAKLAKKKSVSVGINLDEIMKTKEEEKAEILARIRQNVKLCNKNKLKVRFISKESNEAGDWYNLKALGLVLGMPTWMVKSI
;
A
#
# COMPACT_ATOMS: atom_id res chain seq x y z
N MET A 1 -14.33 6.94 -9.06
CA MET A 1 -14.12 8.11 -8.24
C MET A 1 -12.74 8.11 -7.64
N GLY A 2 -12.17 9.28 -7.49
CA GLY A 2 -10.81 9.43 -7.05
C GLY A 2 -10.64 9.27 -5.54
N TYR A 3 -9.40 9.18 -5.14
CA TYR A 3 -8.97 9.15 -3.75
C TYR A 3 -8.04 10.33 -3.49
N THR A 4 -7.91 10.72 -2.23
CA THR A 4 -6.99 11.78 -1.80
C THR A 4 -5.76 11.13 -1.17
N ILE A 5 -4.58 11.41 -1.74
CA ILE A 5 -3.32 10.89 -1.21
C ILE A 5 -2.75 11.92 -0.23
N ILE A 6 -2.52 11.49 1.00
CA ILE A 6 -2.03 12.33 2.08
C ILE A 6 -0.71 11.79 2.60
N SER A 7 0.22 12.71 2.84
CA SER A 7 1.48 12.40 3.51
C SER A 7 1.79 13.52 4.51
N GLY A 8 2.75 13.28 5.39
CA GLY A 8 3.15 14.29 6.37
C GLY A 8 4.57 14.03 6.87
N LYS A 9 5.20 15.06 7.40
CA LYS A 9 6.56 14.98 7.97
C LYS A 9 6.54 14.27 9.32
N ASP A 10 5.47 14.46 10.06
CA ASP A 10 5.29 13.86 11.38
C ASP A 10 3.81 13.54 11.59
N PHE A 11 3.52 12.95 12.74
CA PHE A 11 2.16 12.54 13.08
C PHE A 11 1.18 13.72 13.16
N ASN A 12 1.61 14.84 13.70
CA ASN A 12 0.73 16.00 13.87
C ASN A 12 0.29 16.56 12.52
N GLU A 13 1.21 16.68 11.57
CA GLU A 13 0.89 17.13 10.22
C GLU A 13 -0.01 16.12 9.50
N ALA A 14 0.32 14.83 9.60
CA ALA A 14 -0.50 13.77 9.00
C ALA A 14 -1.92 13.79 9.55
N ARG A 15 -2.06 13.85 10.85
CA ARG A 15 -3.35 13.89 11.54
C ARG A 15 -4.20 15.08 11.10
N LYS A 16 -3.58 16.26 11.02
CA LYS A 16 -4.26 17.48 10.59
C LYS A 16 -4.82 17.32 9.18
N LYS A 17 -3.98 16.86 8.25
CA LYS A 17 -4.40 16.65 6.84
C LYS A 17 -5.49 15.60 6.71
N ILE A 18 -5.41 14.52 7.46
CA ILE A 18 -6.42 13.47 7.44
C ILE A 18 -7.76 14.04 7.91
N ARG A 19 -7.77 14.79 8.99
CA ARG A 19 -8.99 15.37 9.54
C ARG A 19 -9.60 16.45 8.66
N GLU A 20 -8.77 17.23 7.96
CA GLU A 20 -9.23 18.20 6.98
C GLU A 20 -9.91 17.56 5.77
N ASN A 21 -9.62 16.30 5.49
CA ASN A 21 -10.17 15.55 4.37
C ASN A 21 -11.21 14.51 4.79
N LYS A 22 -11.76 14.63 6.00
CA LYS A 22 -12.79 13.73 6.49
C LYS A 22 -13.97 13.66 5.52
N GLY A 23 -14.45 12.46 5.28
CA GLY A 23 -15.53 12.22 4.32
C GLY A 23 -15.07 11.86 2.92
N ARG A 24 -13.78 12.00 2.63
CA ARG A 24 -13.18 11.57 1.37
C ARG A 24 -12.50 10.22 1.54
N GLU A 25 -12.27 9.54 0.43
CA GLU A 25 -11.46 8.33 0.45
C GLU A 25 -9.99 8.71 0.61
N ILE A 26 -9.40 8.34 1.73
CA ILE A 26 -8.04 8.74 2.11
C ILE A 26 -7.05 7.60 1.90
N VAL A 27 -6.02 7.89 1.11
CA VAL A 27 -4.84 7.04 0.97
C VAL A 27 -3.70 7.73 1.72
N PHE A 28 -3.19 7.10 2.76
CA PHE A 28 -2.05 7.65 3.49
C PHE A 28 -0.77 6.96 3.05
N THR A 29 0.30 7.72 2.89
CA THR A 29 1.61 7.19 2.55
C THR A 29 2.72 7.99 3.24
N SER A 30 3.80 7.30 3.58
CA SER A 30 5.01 7.90 4.13
C SER A 30 6.17 6.93 3.92
N ASP A 31 7.38 7.45 3.86
CA ASP A 31 8.58 6.61 3.82
C ASP A 31 9.06 6.23 5.23
N ASP A 32 8.40 6.74 6.26
CA ASP A 32 8.67 6.42 7.65
C ASP A 32 7.69 5.35 8.13
N ASP A 33 8.18 4.13 8.32
CA ASP A 33 7.34 3.00 8.73
C ASP A 33 6.70 3.18 10.12
N GLU A 34 7.37 3.89 11.02
CA GLU A 34 6.83 4.20 12.33
C GLU A 34 5.67 5.18 12.24
N LEU A 35 5.76 6.16 11.35
CA LEU A 35 4.68 7.08 11.08
C LEU A 35 3.47 6.35 10.46
N ASN A 36 3.72 5.45 9.51
CA ASN A 36 2.68 4.63 8.89
C ASN A 36 1.92 3.82 9.96
N ARG A 37 2.66 3.20 10.87
CA ARG A 37 2.07 2.43 11.96
C ARG A 37 1.21 3.30 12.87
N LYS A 38 1.73 4.45 13.26
CA LYS A 38 1.03 5.36 14.17
C LYS A 38 -0.25 5.91 13.57
N VAL A 39 -0.22 6.26 12.28
CA VAL A 39 -1.40 6.73 11.55
C VAL A 39 -2.43 5.60 11.44
N LEU A 40 -1.99 4.40 11.06
CA LEU A 40 -2.88 3.24 10.97
C LEU A 40 -3.55 2.94 12.30
N GLU A 41 -2.80 3.08 13.39
CA GLU A 41 -3.30 2.80 14.74
C GLU A 41 -4.28 3.86 15.24
N LYS A 42 -4.03 5.13 14.97
CA LYS A 42 -4.73 6.26 15.64
C LYS A 42 -5.66 7.07 14.75
N GLU A 43 -5.55 6.99 13.44
CA GLU A 43 -6.38 7.79 12.54
C GLU A 43 -7.23 6.92 11.61
N SER A 44 -8.25 7.53 11.03
CA SER A 44 -9.16 6.84 10.10
C SER A 44 -8.71 7.07 8.67
N ILE A 45 -8.20 6.04 8.04
CA ILE A 45 -7.80 6.05 6.63
C ILE A 45 -8.43 4.87 5.92
N ASN A 46 -8.51 4.92 4.60
CA ASN A 46 -9.08 3.87 3.78
C ASN A 46 -8.03 2.91 3.22
N VAL A 47 -6.87 3.47 2.85
CA VAL A 47 -5.77 2.71 2.26
C VAL A 47 -4.45 3.16 2.87
N LEU A 48 -3.61 2.21 3.24
CA LEU A 48 -2.23 2.47 3.60
C LEU A 48 -1.36 2.11 2.39
N LEU A 49 -0.80 3.11 1.75
CA LEU A 49 0.09 2.94 0.60
C LEU A 49 1.52 2.75 1.08
N ILE A 50 2.08 1.59 0.82
CA ILE A 50 3.43 1.23 1.26
C ILE A 50 4.38 1.33 0.08
N ASN A 51 5.28 2.32 0.14
CA ASN A 51 6.28 2.53 -0.90
C ASN A 51 7.43 1.54 -0.73
N GLN A 52 7.97 1.07 -1.84
CA GLN A 52 9.05 0.09 -1.86
C GLN A 52 10.38 0.64 -2.38
N LYS A 53 10.31 1.74 -3.14
CA LYS A 53 11.52 2.32 -3.72
C LYS A 53 12.47 2.83 -2.63
N GLY A 54 13.76 2.53 -2.79
CA GLY A 54 14.78 2.98 -1.84
C GLY A 54 14.92 2.15 -0.59
N ARG A 55 14.13 1.12 -0.40
CA ARG A 55 14.26 0.23 0.76
C ARG A 55 15.49 -0.67 0.61
N LYS A 56 16.10 -1.00 1.74
CA LYS A 56 17.23 -1.92 1.79
C LYS A 56 16.86 -3.13 2.63
N ASP A 57 17.01 -4.31 2.04
CA ASP A 57 16.74 -5.55 2.75
C ASP A 57 17.84 -5.85 3.76
N LYS A 58 17.46 -6.45 4.89
CA LYS A 58 18.40 -6.97 5.87
C LYS A 58 18.93 -8.33 5.39
N VAL A 59 20.05 -8.80 5.98
CA VAL A 59 20.73 -10.03 5.55
C VAL A 59 19.80 -11.24 5.45
N LYS A 60 18.85 -11.37 6.35
CA LYS A 60 17.94 -12.53 6.40
C LYS A 60 16.47 -12.17 6.19
N GLN A 61 16.16 -10.92 5.88
CA GLN A 61 14.77 -10.48 5.84
C GLN A 61 14.59 -9.29 4.88
N ARG A 62 13.57 -9.39 4.01
CA ARG A 62 13.18 -8.27 3.17
C ARG A 62 12.50 -7.20 3.99
N ASP A 63 12.86 -5.97 3.73
CA ASP A 63 12.21 -4.80 4.32
C ASP A 63 11.09 -4.33 3.40
N SER A 64 9.91 -4.87 3.59
CA SER A 64 8.73 -4.54 2.78
C SER A 64 7.83 -3.47 3.39
N GLY A 65 8.18 -2.96 4.57
CA GLY A 65 7.37 -1.98 5.29
C GLY A 65 6.09 -2.53 5.90
N PHE A 66 5.86 -3.82 5.81
CA PHE A 66 4.65 -4.48 6.27
C PHE A 66 4.97 -5.79 6.99
N ASN A 67 4.22 -6.11 8.03
CA ASN A 67 4.41 -7.32 8.81
C ASN A 67 3.07 -7.82 9.36
N GLN A 68 3.10 -8.93 10.07
CA GLN A 68 1.90 -9.56 10.63
C GLN A 68 1.17 -8.65 11.63
N VAL A 69 1.90 -7.87 12.41
CA VAL A 69 1.30 -6.94 13.38
C VAL A 69 0.49 -5.87 12.67
N LEU A 70 1.09 -5.26 11.64
CA LEU A 70 0.41 -4.25 10.82
C LEU A 70 -0.76 -4.85 10.04
N ALA A 71 -0.62 -6.08 9.55
CA ALA A 71 -1.68 -6.76 8.82
C ALA A 71 -2.91 -6.98 9.71
N LYS A 72 -2.71 -7.43 10.94
CA LYS A 72 -3.80 -7.59 11.89
C LYS A 72 -4.47 -6.27 12.26
N LEU A 73 -3.66 -5.24 12.43
CA LEU A 73 -4.16 -3.89 12.74
C LEU A 73 -4.99 -3.34 11.57
N ALA A 74 -4.49 -3.48 10.34
CA ALA A 74 -5.22 -3.06 9.15
C ALA A 74 -6.56 -3.79 9.02
N LYS A 75 -6.57 -5.09 9.30
CA LYS A 75 -7.81 -5.88 9.27
C LYS A 75 -8.82 -5.37 10.31
N LYS A 76 -8.36 -5.11 11.52
CA LYS A 76 -9.20 -4.58 12.59
C LYS A 76 -9.79 -3.22 12.24
N LYS A 77 -9.03 -2.38 11.57
CA LYS A 77 -9.44 -1.02 11.16
C LYS A 77 -10.13 -0.99 9.79
N SER A 78 -10.26 -2.10 9.11
CA SER A 78 -10.84 -2.21 7.77
C SER A 78 -10.08 -1.35 6.75
N VAL A 79 -8.76 -1.32 6.85
CA VAL A 79 -7.88 -0.57 5.95
C VAL A 79 -7.32 -1.51 4.88
N SER A 80 -7.39 -1.10 3.62
CA SER A 80 -6.78 -1.82 2.50
C SER A 80 -5.30 -1.47 2.39
N VAL A 81 -4.53 -2.38 1.82
CA VAL A 81 -3.11 -2.15 1.56
C VAL A 81 -2.95 -1.67 0.13
N GLY A 82 -2.25 -0.56 -0.05
CA GLY A 82 -1.99 0.02 -1.36
C GLY A 82 -0.65 -0.42 -1.92
N ILE A 83 -0.63 -0.69 -3.22
CA ILE A 83 0.59 -0.93 -3.98
C ILE A 83 0.83 0.29 -4.84
N ASN A 84 2.05 0.84 -4.79
CA ASN A 84 2.41 2.00 -5.58
C ASN A 84 2.69 1.59 -7.03
N LEU A 85 1.70 1.80 -7.89
CA LEU A 85 1.80 1.43 -9.30
C LEU A 85 2.88 2.24 -10.01
N ASP A 86 3.06 3.50 -9.64
CA ASP A 86 4.06 4.37 -10.26
C ASP A 86 5.48 3.82 -10.06
N GLU A 87 5.77 3.27 -8.90
CA GLU A 87 7.07 2.65 -8.63
C GLU A 87 7.33 1.45 -9.54
N ILE A 88 6.31 0.63 -9.78
CA ILE A 88 6.42 -0.52 -10.68
C ILE A 88 6.67 -0.05 -12.11
N MET A 89 5.95 0.96 -12.54
CA MET A 89 6.02 1.44 -13.93
C MET A 89 7.30 2.19 -14.25
N LYS A 90 7.87 2.89 -13.27
CA LYS A 90 9.04 3.77 -13.49
C LYS A 90 10.39 3.14 -13.22
N THR A 91 10.43 2.07 -12.43
CA THR A 91 11.70 1.40 -12.12
C THR A 91 12.05 0.37 -13.19
N LYS A 92 13.32 0.01 -13.27
CA LYS A 92 13.83 -0.90 -14.28
C LYS A 92 14.73 -1.98 -13.65
N GLU A 93 14.83 -3.11 -14.32
CA GLU A 93 15.78 -4.19 -14.04
C GLU A 93 15.79 -4.67 -12.59
N GLU A 94 16.95 -4.62 -11.94
CA GLU A 94 17.14 -5.15 -10.58
C GLU A 94 16.28 -4.46 -9.54
N GLU A 95 16.16 -3.14 -9.62
CA GLU A 95 15.31 -2.38 -8.68
C GLU A 95 13.86 -2.81 -8.80
N LYS A 96 13.36 -2.98 -10.02
CA LYS A 96 12.00 -3.47 -10.24
C LYS A 96 11.81 -4.88 -9.68
N ALA A 97 12.78 -5.76 -9.88
CA ALA A 97 12.71 -7.12 -9.34
C ALA A 97 12.64 -7.13 -7.82
N GLU A 98 13.41 -6.28 -7.16
CA GLU A 98 13.38 -6.13 -5.70
C GLU A 98 12.02 -5.60 -5.21
N ILE A 99 11.50 -4.59 -5.88
CA ILE A 99 10.19 -4.01 -5.56
C ILE A 99 9.10 -5.07 -5.70
N LEU A 100 9.08 -5.81 -6.80
CA LEU A 100 8.10 -6.86 -7.02
C LEU A 100 8.19 -7.97 -5.97
N ALA A 101 9.41 -8.33 -5.55
CA ALA A 101 9.61 -9.34 -4.51
C ALA A 101 9.03 -8.89 -3.17
N ARG A 102 9.23 -7.63 -2.79
CA ARG A 102 8.67 -7.06 -1.56
C ARG A 102 7.15 -6.98 -1.62
N ILE A 103 6.60 -6.59 -2.77
CA ILE A 103 5.14 -6.53 -2.98
C ILE A 103 4.53 -7.93 -2.86
N ARG A 104 5.16 -8.96 -3.45
CA ARG A 104 4.69 -10.33 -3.34
C ARG A 104 4.64 -10.79 -1.88
N GLN A 105 5.64 -10.42 -1.09
CA GLN A 105 5.65 -10.72 0.34
C GLN A 105 4.46 -10.07 1.05
N ASN A 106 4.17 -8.82 0.73
CA ASN A 106 3.03 -8.10 1.30
C ASN A 106 1.69 -8.70 0.85
N VAL A 107 1.58 -9.10 -0.40
CA VAL A 107 0.37 -9.78 -0.92
C VAL A 107 0.12 -11.08 -0.15
N LYS A 108 1.16 -11.86 0.14
CA LYS A 108 1.04 -13.07 0.95
C LYS A 108 0.47 -12.80 2.34
N LEU A 109 0.99 -11.76 3.00
CA LEU A 109 0.48 -11.33 4.31
C LEU A 109 -0.96 -10.85 4.23
N CYS A 110 -1.30 -10.12 3.19
CA CYS A 110 -2.66 -9.65 2.97
C CYS A 110 -3.63 -10.82 2.75
N ASN A 111 -3.23 -11.81 1.97
CA ASN A 111 -4.06 -13.00 1.75
C ASN A 111 -4.28 -13.77 3.06
N LYS A 112 -3.23 -13.95 3.84
CA LYS A 112 -3.31 -14.64 5.13
C LYS A 112 -4.29 -13.96 6.08
N ASN A 113 -4.35 -12.63 6.05
CA ASN A 113 -5.18 -11.82 6.94
C ASN A 113 -6.48 -11.34 6.29
N LYS A 114 -6.77 -11.79 5.08
CA LYS A 114 -7.98 -11.41 4.33
C LYS A 114 -8.13 -9.91 4.11
N LEU A 115 -7.00 -9.26 3.81
CA LEU A 115 -6.95 -7.84 3.49
C LEU A 115 -7.13 -7.61 2.00
N LYS A 116 -7.86 -6.57 1.64
CA LYS A 116 -7.96 -6.12 0.26
C LYS A 116 -6.70 -5.36 -0.12
N VAL A 117 -6.32 -5.48 -1.38
CA VAL A 117 -5.16 -4.78 -1.94
C VAL A 117 -5.62 -3.93 -3.11
N ARG A 118 -5.11 -2.72 -3.20
CA ARG A 118 -5.45 -1.77 -4.27
C ARG A 118 -4.20 -1.22 -4.92
N PHE A 119 -4.25 -1.04 -6.23
CA PHE A 119 -3.20 -0.33 -6.96
C PHE A 119 -3.48 1.17 -6.89
N ILE A 120 -2.48 1.94 -6.48
CA ILE A 120 -2.58 3.38 -6.31
C ILE A 120 -1.56 4.07 -7.22
N SER A 121 -2.00 5.12 -7.89
CA SER A 121 -1.13 5.96 -8.71
C SER A 121 -1.35 7.43 -8.35
N LYS A 122 -0.27 8.18 -8.17
CA LYS A 122 -0.33 9.62 -7.98
C LYS A 122 -0.53 10.36 -9.30
N GLU A 123 -0.13 9.74 -10.38
CA GLU A 123 -0.20 10.34 -11.71
C GLU A 123 -1.55 10.16 -12.37
N SER A 124 -2.31 9.15 -11.95
CA SER A 124 -3.64 8.89 -12.48
C SER A 124 -4.56 8.40 -11.36
N ASN A 125 -5.59 9.18 -11.07
CA ASN A 125 -6.66 8.79 -10.15
C ASN A 125 -7.70 7.89 -10.83
N GLU A 126 -7.59 7.72 -12.13
CA GLU A 126 -8.49 6.86 -12.87
C GLU A 126 -7.97 5.44 -12.84
N ALA A 127 -8.86 4.50 -12.69
CA ALA A 127 -8.54 3.09 -12.86
C ALA A 127 -8.06 2.92 -14.29
N GLY A 128 -6.80 2.54 -14.44
CA GLY A 128 -6.27 2.23 -15.76
C GLY A 128 -6.95 1.00 -16.34
N ASP A 129 -6.29 0.34 -17.25
CA ASP A 129 -6.81 -0.86 -17.86
C ASP A 129 -7.03 -1.95 -16.82
N TRP A 130 -8.28 -2.23 -16.50
CA TRP A 130 -8.70 -3.23 -15.53
C TRP A 130 -8.08 -4.60 -15.77
N TYR A 131 -8.02 -5.01 -17.04
CA TYR A 131 -7.46 -6.32 -17.39
C TYR A 131 -5.96 -6.37 -17.08
N ASN A 132 -5.24 -5.32 -17.39
CA ASN A 132 -3.82 -5.25 -17.09
C ASN A 132 -3.56 -5.23 -15.59
N LEU A 133 -4.35 -4.53 -14.80
CA LEU A 133 -4.21 -4.51 -13.35
C LEU A 133 -4.53 -5.87 -12.74
N LYS A 134 -5.56 -6.55 -13.24
CA LYS A 134 -5.90 -7.91 -12.78
C LYS A 134 -4.80 -8.90 -13.15
N ALA A 135 -4.26 -8.81 -14.36
CA ALA A 135 -3.14 -9.64 -14.78
C ALA A 135 -1.91 -9.40 -13.91
N LEU A 136 -1.60 -8.15 -13.61
CA LEU A 136 -0.51 -7.81 -12.70
C LEU A 136 -0.75 -8.39 -11.31
N GLY A 137 -1.98 -8.30 -10.81
CA GLY A 137 -2.34 -8.89 -9.52
C GLY A 137 -2.06 -10.39 -9.46
N LEU A 138 -2.41 -11.11 -10.51
CA LEU A 138 -2.13 -12.55 -10.60
C LEU A 138 -0.62 -12.83 -10.60
N VAL A 139 0.16 -12.05 -11.33
CA VAL A 139 1.62 -12.16 -11.36
C VAL A 139 2.22 -11.91 -9.97
N LEU A 140 1.61 -11.01 -9.21
CA LEU A 140 2.04 -10.70 -7.84
C LEU A 140 1.58 -11.73 -6.82
N GLY A 141 0.89 -12.77 -7.25
CA GLY A 141 0.46 -13.86 -6.37
C GLY A 141 -0.88 -13.64 -5.68
N MET A 142 -1.68 -12.71 -6.15
CA MET A 142 -3.01 -12.48 -5.59
C MET A 142 -3.95 -13.64 -5.88
N PRO A 143 -4.68 -14.15 -4.88
CA PRO A 143 -5.73 -15.13 -5.12
C PRO A 143 -6.92 -14.50 -5.84
N THR A 144 -7.80 -15.34 -6.38
CA THR A 144 -8.96 -14.88 -7.16
C THR A 144 -9.83 -13.85 -6.42
N TRP A 145 -10.09 -14.09 -5.14
CA TRP A 145 -10.94 -13.18 -4.36
C TRP A 145 -10.34 -11.77 -4.26
N MET A 146 -9.01 -11.69 -4.15
CA MET A 146 -8.29 -10.41 -4.05
C MET A 146 -8.27 -9.68 -5.40
N VAL A 147 -8.04 -10.41 -6.48
CA VAL A 147 -8.06 -9.87 -7.85
C VAL A 147 -9.43 -9.29 -8.18
N LYS A 148 -10.51 -9.94 -7.77
CA LYS A 148 -11.87 -9.46 -8.00
C LYS A 148 -12.15 -8.14 -7.26
N SER A 149 -11.43 -7.85 -6.19
CA SER A 149 -11.65 -6.63 -5.39
C SER A 149 -10.81 -5.43 -5.84
N ILE A 150 -9.98 -5.60 -6.84
CA ILE A 150 -9.17 -4.51 -7.41
C ILE A 150 -10.06 -3.44 -8.06
#